data_8067cbd82b4f40d5c7ad5b7a6c9783bf
#
_entry.id   8067cbd82b4f40d5c7ad5b7a6c9783bf
#
_cell.length_a   1.000
_cell.length_b   1.000
_cell.length_c   1.000
_cell.angle_alpha   90.00
_cell.angle_beta   90.00
_cell.angle_gamma   90.00
#
_symmetry.space_group_name_H-M   'P 1'
#
loop_
_entity.id
_entity.type
_entity.pdbx_description
1 polymer ?
#
loop_
_entity_poly.entity_id
_entity_poly.type
_entity_poly.pdbx_seq_one_letter_code
_entity_poly.pdbx_strand_id
1 'polypeptide(L)'
;MAAYPLTWITDHLAVGHAPMSYAELDAIREQSIDAIVNLCGEYCDLHEIEREYGFEVFYLPVDDDRAPALEELEKGLEWLDEAIYLGKKVLVHCRMGMGRTGTFVTSYLLRRGFGIKLAKKKLKNFRSNPTSFDQWWFLRKYRKREGELSVREPSLEGGRLVDLGPYFAEYEALAAGADAAFEAASARASGLGSCGAGTDGCCSRFLSLQLMETAYVSHHLNRRLTREERLASIERAVEAAKGGSLSGESHRCPLSVEGRCILYDYRPLECRVYGLPVIHRGERIVWGNGPSSEELDKLEAYPLDDVKEELFQMSRRLFFAFNSTFLEDRSLLFPLTHVVSGKFVQDYFVLLAGGL
;
A
#
# COMPACT_ATOMS: atom_id res chain seq x y z
N MET A 1 -23.67 11.11 13.81
CA MET A 1 -22.22 11.03 13.60
C MET A 1 -21.71 12.41 13.28
N ALA A 2 -20.66 12.89 13.89
CA ALA A 2 -20.07 14.19 13.55
C ALA A 2 -19.46 14.05 12.13
N ALA A 3 -19.93 14.86 11.19
CA ALA A 3 -19.38 14.83 9.84
C ALA A 3 -18.10 15.69 9.82
N TYR A 4 -16.95 15.09 9.56
CA TYR A 4 -15.72 15.84 9.32
C TYR A 4 -15.65 16.22 7.83
N PRO A 5 -15.67 17.53 7.50
CA PRO A 5 -15.70 17.97 6.12
C PRO A 5 -14.31 17.90 5.48
N LEU A 6 -14.09 16.92 4.61
CA LEU A 6 -12.92 16.87 3.75
C LEU A 6 -13.16 17.65 2.46
N THR A 7 -12.11 18.31 2.00
CA THR A 7 -12.06 18.92 0.66
C THR A 7 -11.02 18.21 -0.18
N TRP A 8 -11.44 17.40 -1.14
CA TRP A 8 -10.56 16.63 -1.99
C TRP A 8 -9.92 17.49 -3.08
N ILE A 9 -8.59 17.50 -3.14
CA ILE A 9 -7.79 18.15 -4.20
C ILE A 9 -7.55 17.16 -5.35
N THR A 10 -7.31 15.89 -5.01
CA THR A 10 -7.19 14.74 -5.92
C THR A 10 -7.86 13.54 -5.25
N ASP A 11 -7.88 12.38 -5.92
CA ASP A 11 -8.39 11.14 -5.34
C ASP A 11 -7.58 10.66 -4.13
N HIS A 12 -6.33 11.14 -3.99
CA HIS A 12 -5.42 10.76 -2.92
C HIS A 12 -5.00 11.90 -1.98
N LEU A 13 -5.43 13.12 -2.23
CA LEU A 13 -5.06 14.28 -1.42
C LEU A 13 -6.30 15.07 -1.02
N ALA A 14 -6.52 15.17 0.27
CA ALA A 14 -7.58 16.00 0.85
C ALA A 14 -7.00 17.06 1.78
N VAL A 15 -7.77 18.11 2.03
CA VAL A 15 -7.47 19.15 3.01
C VAL A 15 -8.62 19.31 4.00
N GLY A 16 -8.27 19.67 5.24
CA GLY A 16 -9.22 19.88 6.32
C GLY A 16 -8.68 20.78 7.43
N HIS A 17 -9.44 20.92 8.51
CA HIS A 17 -9.02 21.57 9.74
C HIS A 17 -8.42 20.54 10.73
N ALA A 18 -7.86 20.98 11.84
CA ALA A 18 -7.39 20.07 12.88
C ALA A 18 -8.58 19.29 13.48
N PRO A 19 -8.51 17.96 13.59
CA PRO A 19 -9.53 17.20 14.31
C PRO A 19 -9.47 17.53 15.80
N MET A 20 -10.61 17.90 16.38
CA MET A 20 -10.72 18.33 17.77
C MET A 20 -11.46 17.32 18.64
N SER A 21 -11.81 16.16 18.10
CA SER A 21 -12.48 15.09 18.85
C SER A 21 -12.20 13.72 18.22
N TYR A 22 -12.32 12.66 19.02
CA TYR A 22 -12.22 11.27 18.53
C TYR A 22 -13.30 10.95 17.49
N ALA A 23 -14.49 11.55 17.60
CA ALA A 23 -15.54 11.39 16.59
C ALA A 23 -15.14 11.96 15.22
N GLU A 24 -14.33 13.02 15.19
CA GLU A 24 -13.78 13.55 13.93
C GLU A 24 -12.67 12.65 13.38
N LEU A 25 -11.84 12.06 14.24
CA LEU A 25 -10.84 11.05 13.82
C LEU A 25 -11.52 9.81 13.23
N ASP A 26 -12.62 9.34 13.84
CA ASP A 26 -13.46 8.28 13.27
C ASP A 26 -13.99 8.66 11.89
N ALA A 27 -14.56 9.85 11.76
CA ALA A 27 -15.10 10.33 10.49
C ALA A 27 -14.02 10.52 9.40
N ILE A 28 -12.78 10.85 9.76
CA ILE A 28 -11.62 10.90 8.85
C ILE A 28 -11.28 9.49 8.38
N ARG A 29 -11.24 8.51 9.28
CA ARG A 29 -10.97 7.10 8.97
C ARG A 29 -12.05 6.49 8.10
N GLU A 30 -13.33 6.74 8.38
CA GLU A 30 -14.46 6.29 7.55
C GLU A 30 -14.38 6.79 6.11
N GLN A 31 -13.75 7.95 5.87
CA GLN A 31 -13.48 8.47 4.54
C GLN A 31 -12.20 7.89 3.88
N SER A 32 -11.66 6.81 4.47
CA SER A 32 -10.49 6.07 3.97
C SER A 32 -9.21 6.89 3.93
N ILE A 33 -9.02 7.86 4.80
CA ILE A 33 -7.73 8.53 5.00
C ILE A 33 -6.79 7.53 5.69
N ASP A 34 -5.60 7.36 5.14
CA ASP A 34 -4.56 6.45 5.65
C ASP A 34 -3.45 7.24 6.39
N ALA A 35 -3.22 8.48 5.97
CA ALA A 35 -2.09 9.27 6.44
C ALA A 35 -2.45 10.76 6.59
N ILE A 36 -1.71 11.45 7.45
CA ILE A 36 -1.96 12.86 7.79
C ILE A 36 -0.65 13.66 7.71
N VAL A 37 -0.70 14.82 7.08
CA VAL A 37 0.31 15.88 7.24
C VAL A 37 -0.25 16.91 8.21
N ASN A 38 0.29 16.95 9.42
CA ASN A 38 -0.13 17.86 10.46
C ASN A 38 0.80 19.09 10.50
N LEU A 39 0.24 20.28 10.22
CA LEU A 39 0.96 21.54 10.16
C LEU A 39 0.73 22.42 11.41
N CYS A 40 0.09 21.90 12.47
CA CYS A 40 -0.24 22.66 13.67
C CYS A 40 0.97 22.79 14.60
N GLY A 41 1.60 23.94 14.65
CA GLY A 41 2.63 24.23 15.65
C GLY A 41 2.06 24.50 17.05
N GLU A 42 0.80 24.94 17.14
CA GLU A 42 0.11 25.28 18.38
C GLU A 42 -0.45 24.09 19.16
N TYR A 43 -0.57 22.92 18.57
CA TYR A 43 -1.09 21.70 19.22
C TYR A 43 0.02 20.64 19.23
N CYS A 44 0.85 20.67 20.28
CA CYS A 44 2.05 19.81 20.34
C CYS A 44 1.73 18.31 20.44
N ASP A 45 0.57 17.93 20.95
CA ASP A 45 0.21 16.54 21.23
C ASP A 45 -0.69 15.94 20.14
N LEU A 46 -1.29 16.78 19.26
CA LEU A 46 -2.29 16.32 18.31
C LEU A 46 -1.72 15.27 17.33
N HIS A 47 -0.51 15.47 16.86
CA HIS A 47 0.14 14.53 15.95
C HIS A 47 0.44 13.17 16.59
N GLU A 48 0.63 13.11 17.91
CA GLU A 48 0.80 11.86 18.67
C GLU A 48 -0.54 11.14 18.80
N ILE A 49 -1.62 11.87 19.14
CA ILE A 49 -2.99 11.34 19.19
C ILE A 49 -3.40 10.76 17.84
N GLU A 50 -3.10 11.45 16.74
CA GLU A 50 -3.37 10.97 15.38
C GLU A 50 -2.61 9.66 15.06
N ARG A 51 -1.34 9.54 15.49
CA ARG A 51 -0.56 8.29 15.37
C ARG A 51 -1.13 7.17 16.22
N GLU A 52 -1.43 7.43 17.48
CA GLU A 52 -2.03 6.44 18.39
C GLU A 52 -3.39 5.96 17.86
N TYR A 53 -4.11 6.83 17.16
CA TYR A 53 -5.36 6.49 16.51
C TYR A 53 -5.17 5.63 15.25
N GLY A 54 -3.94 5.44 14.76
CA GLY A 54 -3.53 4.55 13.69
C GLY A 54 -3.37 5.20 12.32
N PHE A 55 -3.22 6.52 12.26
CA PHE A 55 -2.81 7.21 11.04
C PHE A 55 -1.27 7.25 10.93
N GLU A 56 -0.73 7.17 9.71
CA GLU A 56 0.66 7.52 9.48
C GLU A 56 0.78 9.06 9.43
N VAL A 57 1.58 9.66 10.31
CA VAL A 57 1.59 11.11 10.47
C VAL A 57 2.96 11.70 10.18
N PHE A 58 3.00 12.64 9.24
CA PHE A 58 4.11 13.56 9.06
C PHE A 58 3.82 14.87 9.80
N TYR A 59 4.59 15.14 10.85
CA TYR A 59 4.44 16.35 11.65
C TYR A 59 5.41 17.43 11.18
N LEU A 60 4.88 18.52 10.67
CA LEU A 60 5.61 19.71 10.24
C LEU A 60 5.04 20.95 10.97
N PRO A 61 5.51 21.24 12.20
CA PRO A 61 4.99 22.37 12.96
C PRO A 61 5.31 23.71 12.28
N VAL A 62 4.29 24.45 11.96
CA VAL A 62 4.38 25.81 11.39
C VAL A 62 3.57 26.75 12.26
N ASP A 63 4.19 27.85 12.69
CA ASP A 63 3.49 28.90 13.43
C ASP A 63 2.37 29.52 12.59
N ASP A 64 1.34 30.00 13.26
CA ASP A 64 0.23 30.63 12.55
C ASP A 64 0.70 31.86 11.77
N ASP A 65 0.11 32.05 10.58
CA ASP A 65 0.48 33.10 9.62
C ASP A 65 1.94 33.04 9.09
N ARG A 66 2.73 32.03 9.44
CA ARG A 66 4.08 31.81 8.92
C ARG A 66 4.10 30.82 7.76
N ALA A 67 5.21 30.88 6.99
CA ALA A 67 5.58 29.83 6.04
C ALA A 67 6.54 28.83 6.70
N PRO A 68 6.53 27.54 6.31
CA PRO A 68 7.48 26.57 6.81
C PRO A 68 8.91 26.90 6.35
N ALA A 69 9.91 26.41 7.07
CA ALA A 69 11.27 26.39 6.57
C ALA A 69 11.36 25.58 5.29
N LEU A 70 12.14 26.04 4.31
CA LEU A 70 12.19 25.42 2.99
C LEU A 70 12.63 23.96 3.04
N GLU A 71 13.64 23.65 3.83
CA GLU A 71 14.18 22.30 3.97
C GLU A 71 13.15 21.34 4.58
N GLU A 72 12.41 21.78 5.59
CA GLU A 72 11.37 20.98 6.22
C GLU A 72 10.14 20.81 5.31
N LEU A 73 9.82 21.84 4.51
CA LEU A 73 8.80 21.72 3.48
C LEU A 73 9.16 20.65 2.45
N GLU A 74 10.41 20.64 1.96
CA GLU A 74 10.86 19.64 0.96
C GLU A 74 10.72 18.21 1.51
N LYS A 75 11.13 17.97 2.76
CA LYS A 75 10.94 16.67 3.41
C LYS A 75 9.45 16.28 3.47
N GLY A 76 8.58 17.24 3.79
CA GLY A 76 7.14 17.01 3.82
C GLY A 76 6.55 16.71 2.44
N LEU A 77 7.04 17.38 1.40
CA LEU A 77 6.60 17.14 0.02
C LEU A 77 7.11 15.78 -0.51
N GLU A 78 8.34 15.39 -0.17
CA GLU A 78 8.88 14.07 -0.51
C GLU A 78 8.08 12.96 0.18
N TRP A 79 7.77 13.13 1.46
CA TRP A 79 6.95 12.19 2.19
C TRP A 79 5.52 12.10 1.60
N LEU A 80 4.92 13.23 1.20
CA LEU A 80 3.61 13.26 0.55
C LEU A 80 3.64 12.56 -0.81
N ASP A 81 4.66 12.80 -1.63
CA ASP A 81 4.86 12.12 -2.91
C ASP A 81 4.98 10.60 -2.72
N GLU A 82 5.75 10.16 -1.71
CA GLU A 82 5.87 8.73 -1.35
C GLU A 82 4.52 8.15 -0.93
N ALA A 83 3.81 8.80 -0.03
CA ALA A 83 2.52 8.32 0.46
C ALA A 83 1.50 8.18 -0.67
N ILE A 84 1.41 9.16 -1.56
CA ILE A 84 0.52 9.11 -2.73
C ILE A 84 0.97 8.03 -3.73
N TYR A 85 2.27 7.91 -3.98
CA TYR A 85 2.82 6.86 -4.84
C TYR A 85 2.47 5.45 -4.33
N LEU A 86 2.46 5.27 -3.00
CA LEU A 86 2.05 4.03 -2.34
C LEU A 86 0.51 3.82 -2.31
N GLY A 87 -0.26 4.70 -2.94
CA GLY A 87 -1.73 4.61 -3.03
C GLY A 87 -2.46 5.05 -1.77
N LYS A 88 -1.78 5.69 -0.80
CA LYS A 88 -2.41 6.20 0.41
C LYS A 88 -3.25 7.44 0.12
N LYS A 89 -4.34 7.59 0.85
CA LYS A 89 -5.12 8.83 0.89
C LYS A 89 -4.63 9.69 2.04
N VAL A 90 -4.21 10.90 1.74
CA VAL A 90 -3.53 11.79 2.69
C VAL A 90 -4.40 13.00 2.98
N LEU A 91 -4.61 13.29 4.25
CA LEU A 91 -5.17 14.54 4.74
C LEU A 91 -4.05 15.52 5.08
N VAL A 92 -4.11 16.73 4.55
CA VAL A 92 -3.25 17.84 4.98
C VAL A 92 -4.09 18.83 5.78
N HIS A 93 -3.70 19.11 7.00
CA HIS A 93 -4.42 20.08 7.82
C HIS A 93 -3.49 21.01 8.60
N CYS A 94 -4.02 22.17 8.94
CA CYS A 94 -3.57 23.04 10.02
C CYS A 94 -4.78 23.34 10.90
N ARG A 95 -4.70 24.29 11.83
CA ARG A 95 -5.83 24.60 12.73
C ARG A 95 -7.16 24.79 11.99
N MET A 96 -7.20 25.66 11.00
CA MET A 96 -8.41 26.02 10.25
C MET A 96 -8.46 25.43 8.82
N GLY A 97 -7.43 24.72 8.37
CA GLY A 97 -7.35 24.19 7.03
C GLY A 97 -7.16 25.24 5.92
N MET A 98 -6.68 26.43 6.24
CA MET A 98 -6.55 27.56 5.29
C MET A 98 -5.09 27.91 5.00
N GLY A 99 -4.53 28.95 5.64
CA GLY A 99 -3.23 29.55 5.30
C GLY A 99 -2.07 28.58 5.13
N ARG A 100 -1.65 27.90 6.20
CA ARG A 100 -0.54 26.93 6.21
C ARG A 100 -0.82 25.75 5.29
N THR A 101 -2.02 25.18 5.37
CA THR A 101 -2.47 24.10 4.48
C THR A 101 -2.46 24.54 3.03
N GLY A 102 -2.97 25.73 2.73
CA GLY A 102 -2.95 26.31 1.39
C GLY A 102 -1.53 26.53 0.87
N THR A 103 -0.61 26.96 1.73
CA THR A 103 0.82 27.14 1.38
C THR A 103 1.47 25.80 1.04
N PHE A 104 1.32 24.78 1.88
CA PHE A 104 1.87 23.46 1.68
C PHE A 104 1.34 22.82 0.38
N VAL A 105 0.01 22.79 0.19
CA VAL A 105 -0.61 22.20 -1.00
C VAL A 105 -0.28 23.01 -2.27
N THR A 106 -0.18 24.33 -2.19
CA THR A 106 0.26 25.14 -3.34
C THR A 106 1.70 24.78 -3.73
N SER A 107 2.59 24.59 -2.75
CA SER A 107 3.98 24.17 -3.01
C SER A 107 4.04 22.80 -3.66
N TYR A 108 3.20 21.86 -3.20
CA TYR A 108 3.03 20.55 -3.84
C TYR A 108 2.60 20.67 -5.31
N LEU A 109 1.59 21.48 -5.61
CA LEU A 109 1.14 21.69 -6.97
C LEU A 109 2.23 22.32 -7.85
N LEU A 110 3.00 23.26 -7.30
CA LEU A 110 4.14 23.88 -8.01
C LEU A 110 5.23 22.84 -8.31
N ARG A 111 5.57 21.97 -7.35
CA ARG A 111 6.53 20.87 -7.54
C ARG A 111 6.05 19.87 -8.61
N ARG A 112 4.75 19.64 -8.71
CA ARG A 112 4.13 18.81 -9.77
C ARG A 112 4.02 19.51 -11.13
N GLY A 113 4.64 20.67 -11.31
CA GLY A 113 4.71 21.41 -12.58
C GLY A 113 3.54 22.36 -12.86
N PHE A 114 2.63 22.56 -11.90
CA PHE A 114 1.56 23.55 -12.07
C PHE A 114 2.11 24.97 -11.93
N GLY A 115 1.82 25.83 -12.91
CA GLY A 115 2.09 27.25 -12.74
C GLY A 115 1.23 27.87 -11.62
N ILE A 116 1.75 28.89 -10.92
CA ILE A 116 1.08 29.52 -9.75
C ILE A 116 -0.36 29.98 -10.05
N LYS A 117 -0.64 30.43 -11.28
CA LYS A 117 -1.99 30.80 -11.71
C LYS A 117 -2.94 29.62 -11.75
N LEU A 118 -2.45 28.47 -12.25
CA LEU A 118 -3.24 27.24 -12.36
C LEU A 118 -3.42 26.60 -10.97
N ALA A 119 -2.39 26.57 -10.14
CA ALA A 119 -2.48 26.13 -8.75
C ALA A 119 -3.52 26.95 -7.98
N LYS A 120 -3.49 28.29 -8.08
CA LYS A 120 -4.49 29.18 -7.49
C LYS A 120 -5.91 28.92 -8.06
N LYS A 121 -6.03 28.66 -9.36
CA LYS A 121 -7.32 28.33 -9.98
C LYS A 121 -7.89 27.02 -9.43
N LYS A 122 -7.06 25.99 -9.30
CA LYS A 122 -7.44 24.70 -8.70
C LYS A 122 -7.90 24.88 -7.25
N LEU A 123 -7.19 25.71 -6.47
CA LEU A 123 -7.51 25.95 -5.06
C LEU A 123 -8.56 27.04 -4.83
N LYS A 124 -9.00 27.77 -5.87
CA LYS A 124 -9.94 28.90 -5.74
C LYS A 124 -11.28 28.50 -5.11
N ASN A 125 -11.76 27.31 -5.39
CA ASN A 125 -13.01 26.77 -4.85
C ASN A 125 -12.84 26.15 -3.46
N PHE A 126 -11.60 26.09 -2.97
CA PHE A 126 -11.24 25.51 -1.69
C PHE A 126 -10.85 26.66 -0.74
N ARG A 127 -11.19 26.52 0.53
CA ARG A 127 -10.82 27.52 1.56
C ARG A 127 -9.31 27.55 1.84
N SER A 128 -8.57 26.55 1.36
CA SER A 128 -7.12 26.38 1.58
C SER A 128 -6.30 27.25 0.63
N ASN A 129 -6.18 28.53 0.96
CA ASN A 129 -5.34 29.48 0.26
C ASN A 129 -4.38 30.15 1.24
N PRO A 130 -3.17 30.58 0.79
CA PRO A 130 -2.28 31.40 1.61
C PRO A 130 -3.01 32.64 2.14
N THR A 131 -2.92 32.89 3.44
CA THR A 131 -3.64 33.98 4.13
C THR A 131 -2.73 35.10 4.57
N SER A 132 -1.39 34.89 4.62
CA SER A 132 -0.42 35.90 5.04
C SER A 132 0.51 36.33 3.90
N PHE A 133 1.11 37.52 4.08
CA PHE A 133 2.12 38.05 3.15
C PHE A 133 3.37 37.16 3.14
N ASP A 134 3.77 36.59 4.29
CA ASP A 134 4.91 35.70 4.44
C ASP A 134 4.73 34.42 3.61
N GLN A 135 3.56 33.79 3.72
CA GLN A 135 3.18 32.61 2.93
C GLN A 135 3.15 32.92 1.42
N TRP A 136 2.61 34.06 1.04
CA TRP A 136 2.57 34.49 -0.37
C TRP A 136 3.98 34.75 -0.94
N TRP A 137 4.84 35.44 -0.15
CA TRP A 137 6.21 35.74 -0.54
C TRP A 137 7.06 34.46 -0.65
N PHE A 138 6.88 33.53 0.27
CA PHE A 138 7.48 32.22 0.26
C PHE A 138 7.16 31.46 -1.06
N LEU A 139 5.88 31.34 -1.42
CA LEU A 139 5.45 30.68 -2.66
C LEU A 139 6.02 31.34 -3.92
N ARG A 140 6.21 32.65 -3.90
CA ARG A 140 6.84 33.36 -5.02
C ARG A 140 8.34 33.05 -5.15
N LYS A 141 9.04 32.89 -4.04
CA LYS A 141 10.44 32.43 -4.00
C LYS A 141 10.56 30.97 -4.41
N TYR A 142 9.70 30.13 -3.89
CA TYR A 142 9.66 28.70 -4.19
C TYR A 142 9.53 28.46 -5.69
N ARG A 143 8.56 29.10 -6.33
CA ARG A 143 8.37 29.05 -7.79
C ARG A 143 9.65 29.39 -8.59
N LYS A 144 10.42 30.39 -8.17
CA LYS A 144 11.64 30.80 -8.88
C LYS A 144 12.75 29.74 -8.80
N ARG A 145 12.75 28.94 -7.74
CA ARG A 145 13.76 27.89 -7.52
C ARG A 145 13.44 26.63 -8.32
N GLU A 146 12.18 26.22 -8.37
CA GLU A 146 11.74 25.00 -9.05
C GLU A 146 11.83 25.09 -10.59
N GLY A 147 11.99 26.27 -11.17
CA GLY A 147 12.03 26.46 -12.62
C GLY A 147 10.71 26.13 -13.30
N GLU A 148 10.36 26.81 -14.37
CA GLU A 148 9.23 26.43 -15.20
C GLU A 148 9.64 25.30 -16.15
N LEU A 149 9.51 24.06 -15.73
CA LEU A 149 9.39 22.96 -16.68
C LEU A 149 8.02 23.10 -17.36
N SER A 150 8.02 23.53 -18.61
CA SER A 150 6.80 23.54 -19.43
C SER A 150 6.47 22.08 -19.82
N VAL A 151 5.86 21.35 -18.90
CA VAL A 151 5.25 20.06 -19.19
C VAL A 151 3.95 20.37 -19.95
N ARG A 152 3.74 19.75 -21.10
CA ARG A 152 2.47 19.85 -21.80
C ARG A 152 1.37 19.31 -20.90
N GLU A 153 0.49 20.18 -20.43
CA GLU A 153 -0.65 19.87 -19.55
C GLU A 153 -0.28 19.10 -18.28
N PRO A 154 0.22 19.79 -17.22
CA PRO A 154 0.45 19.15 -15.93
C PRO A 154 -0.88 18.54 -15.44
N SER A 155 -0.90 17.23 -15.26
CA SER A 155 -2.03 16.47 -14.73
C SER A 155 -1.66 15.88 -13.38
N LEU A 156 -2.54 16.08 -12.39
CA LEU A 156 -2.49 15.33 -11.14
C LEU A 156 -3.10 13.93 -11.30
N GLU A 157 -3.89 13.75 -12.36
CA GLU A 157 -4.38 12.45 -12.78
C GLU A 157 -3.22 11.76 -13.49
N GLY A 158 -2.54 10.85 -12.81
CA GLY A 158 -1.73 9.83 -13.46
C GLY A 158 -2.60 9.19 -14.54
N GLY A 159 -2.00 8.81 -15.69
CA GLY A 159 -2.76 8.22 -16.81
C GLY A 159 -3.70 7.13 -16.28
N ARG A 160 -4.73 6.79 -17.04
CA ARG A 160 -5.87 5.93 -16.67
C ARG A 160 -5.52 4.93 -15.57
N LEU A 161 -5.77 5.31 -14.32
CA LEU A 161 -5.61 4.42 -13.19
C LEU A 161 -6.67 3.33 -13.36
N VAL A 162 -6.23 2.11 -13.45
CA VAL A 162 -7.14 0.97 -13.39
C VAL A 162 -7.71 0.94 -11.98
N ASP A 163 -9.03 1.00 -11.84
CA ASP A 163 -9.67 0.76 -10.57
C ASP A 163 -9.43 -0.70 -10.15
N LEU A 164 -8.63 -0.90 -9.11
CA LEU A 164 -8.29 -2.22 -8.59
C LEU A 164 -9.36 -2.79 -7.67
N GLY A 165 -10.30 -1.96 -7.19
CA GLY A 165 -11.32 -2.38 -6.22
C GLY A 165 -12.11 -3.62 -6.64
N PRO A 166 -12.71 -3.67 -7.84
CA PRO A 166 -13.43 -4.84 -8.32
C PRO A 166 -12.58 -6.11 -8.40
N TYR A 167 -11.32 -5.98 -8.84
CA TYR A 167 -10.36 -7.09 -8.92
C TYR A 167 -9.99 -7.62 -7.53
N PHE A 168 -9.79 -6.72 -6.57
CA PHE A 168 -9.48 -7.10 -5.21
C PHE A 168 -10.66 -7.80 -4.53
N ALA A 169 -11.89 -7.32 -4.72
CA ALA A 169 -13.09 -7.96 -4.19
C ALA A 169 -13.26 -9.40 -4.73
N GLU A 170 -12.99 -9.63 -6.02
CA GLU A 170 -13.02 -10.97 -6.61
C GLU A 170 -11.93 -11.88 -6.02
N TYR A 171 -10.71 -11.37 -5.86
CA TYR A 171 -9.61 -12.11 -5.22
C TYR A 171 -9.91 -12.41 -3.74
N GLU A 172 -10.48 -11.47 -3.00
CA GLU A 172 -10.85 -11.66 -1.59
C GLU A 172 -11.91 -12.75 -1.43
N ALA A 173 -12.86 -12.87 -2.36
CA ALA A 173 -13.83 -13.96 -2.36
C ALA A 173 -13.12 -15.33 -2.55
N LEU A 174 -12.14 -15.40 -3.44
CA LEU A 174 -11.33 -16.60 -3.64
C LEU A 174 -10.49 -16.94 -2.40
N ALA A 175 -9.89 -15.94 -1.78
CA ALA A 175 -9.10 -16.05 -0.56
C ALA A 175 -9.96 -16.51 0.63
N ALA A 176 -11.17 -15.98 0.77
CA ALA A 176 -12.14 -16.40 1.79
C ALA A 176 -12.55 -17.88 1.64
N GLY A 177 -12.66 -18.36 0.40
CA GLY A 177 -12.88 -19.79 0.12
C GLY A 177 -11.73 -20.67 0.65
N ALA A 178 -10.48 -20.21 0.49
CA ALA A 178 -9.32 -20.91 1.04
C ALA A 178 -9.29 -20.91 2.58
N ASP A 179 -9.62 -19.78 3.20
CA ASP A 179 -9.70 -19.69 4.67
C ASP A 179 -10.84 -20.59 5.21
N ALA A 180 -12.01 -20.60 4.58
CA ALA A 180 -13.14 -21.47 4.97
C ALA A 180 -12.78 -22.97 4.84
N ALA A 181 -12.06 -23.35 3.78
CA ALA A 181 -11.56 -24.72 3.63
C ALA A 181 -10.60 -25.10 4.76
N PHE A 182 -9.71 -24.20 5.14
CA PHE A 182 -8.79 -24.41 6.27
C PHE A 182 -9.54 -24.56 7.60
N GLU A 183 -10.52 -23.69 7.86
CA GLU A 183 -11.35 -23.76 9.08
C GLU A 183 -12.14 -25.08 9.15
N ALA A 184 -12.76 -25.50 8.04
CA ALA A 184 -13.50 -26.75 7.97
C ALA A 184 -12.62 -27.98 8.20
N ALA A 185 -11.39 -27.97 7.68
CA ALA A 185 -10.41 -29.03 7.92
C ALA A 185 -9.90 -29.03 9.36
N SER A 186 -9.64 -27.85 9.93
CA SER A 186 -9.17 -27.70 11.32
C SER A 186 -10.20 -28.16 12.35
N ALA A 187 -11.49 -28.08 12.02
CA ALA A 187 -12.55 -28.63 12.85
C ALA A 187 -12.62 -30.18 12.85
N ARG A 188 -12.01 -30.82 11.84
CA ARG A 188 -12.02 -32.28 11.66
C ARG A 188 -10.71 -32.96 12.05
N ALA A 189 -9.60 -32.25 11.99
CA ALA A 189 -8.26 -32.75 12.33
C ALA A 189 -7.53 -31.74 13.22
N SER A 190 -7.04 -32.20 14.36
CA SER A 190 -6.25 -31.38 15.27
C SER A 190 -4.78 -31.34 14.85
N GLY A 191 -4.12 -30.19 14.99
CA GLY A 191 -2.69 -30.06 14.73
C GLY A 191 -2.31 -29.77 13.28
N LEU A 192 -3.28 -29.31 12.45
CA LEU A 192 -2.95 -28.74 11.15
C LEU A 192 -2.02 -27.55 11.31
N GLY A 193 -0.92 -27.56 10.56
CA GLY A 193 0.00 -26.44 10.53
C GLY A 193 -0.68 -25.19 9.98
N SER A 194 -0.53 -24.04 10.66
CA SER A 194 -1.06 -22.77 10.18
C SER A 194 0.07 -21.84 9.76
N CYS A 195 -0.17 -21.04 8.72
CA CYS A 195 0.79 -20.06 8.25
C CYS A 195 0.66 -18.76 9.05
N GLY A 196 1.78 -18.28 9.63
CA GLY A 196 1.89 -16.92 10.15
C GLY A 196 1.14 -16.58 11.45
N ALA A 197 0.45 -17.55 12.05
CA ALA A 197 -0.31 -17.36 13.30
C ALA A 197 0.47 -17.91 14.52
N GLY A 198 1.71 -17.47 14.69
CA GLY A 198 2.58 -17.95 15.79
C GLY A 198 3.51 -19.10 15.40
N THR A 199 3.49 -19.52 14.11
CA THR A 199 4.43 -20.47 13.52
C THR A 199 4.99 -19.92 12.23
N ASP A 200 6.24 -20.20 11.92
CA ASP A 200 6.94 -19.73 10.73
C ASP A 200 7.36 -20.86 9.77
N GLY A 201 6.81 -22.07 9.96
CA GLY A 201 7.10 -23.21 9.09
C GLY A 201 6.79 -22.95 7.60
N CYS A 202 5.74 -22.17 7.32
CA CYS A 202 5.43 -21.74 5.95
C CYS A 202 6.44 -20.74 5.39
N CYS A 203 7.16 -20.01 6.23
CA CYS A 203 8.06 -18.92 5.85
C CYS A 203 9.39 -19.40 5.26
N SER A 204 9.69 -20.70 5.34
CA SER A 204 10.84 -21.31 4.68
C SER A 204 10.60 -21.69 3.21
N ARG A 205 9.37 -21.49 2.70
CA ARG A 205 9.00 -21.80 1.33
C ARG A 205 9.26 -20.62 0.39
N PHE A 206 9.77 -20.94 -0.80
CA PHE A 206 9.80 -19.99 -1.91
C PHE A 206 8.41 -19.83 -2.49
N LEU A 207 7.87 -18.63 -2.43
CA LEU A 207 6.59 -18.29 -3.05
C LEU A 207 6.82 -17.40 -4.26
N SER A 208 6.15 -17.76 -5.36
CA SER A 208 6.03 -16.92 -6.53
C SER A 208 4.57 -16.63 -6.80
N LEU A 209 4.23 -15.37 -6.94
CA LEU A 209 2.87 -14.86 -7.02
C LEU A 209 2.49 -14.54 -8.45
N GLN A 210 1.29 -14.82 -8.85
CA GLN A 210 0.70 -14.34 -10.09
C GLN A 210 0.43 -12.83 -10.01
N LEU A 211 0.22 -12.17 -11.14
CA LEU A 211 0.06 -10.71 -11.22
C LEU A 211 -1.04 -10.18 -10.29
N MET A 212 -2.18 -10.87 -10.21
CA MET A 212 -3.28 -10.47 -9.34
C MET A 212 -2.88 -10.49 -7.86
N GLU A 213 -2.26 -11.58 -7.38
CA GLU A 213 -1.76 -11.65 -6.00
C GLU A 213 -0.65 -10.65 -5.74
N THR A 214 0.23 -10.44 -6.73
CA THR A 214 1.31 -9.45 -6.66
C THR A 214 0.74 -8.05 -6.42
N ALA A 215 -0.26 -7.66 -7.22
CA ALA A 215 -0.93 -6.37 -7.07
C ALA A 215 -1.63 -6.24 -5.70
N TYR A 216 -2.34 -7.29 -5.27
CA TYR A 216 -3.06 -7.32 -3.99
C TYR A 216 -2.11 -7.21 -2.79
N VAL A 217 -1.10 -8.08 -2.73
CA VAL A 217 -0.11 -8.10 -1.63
C VAL A 217 0.66 -6.78 -1.58
N SER A 218 1.13 -6.28 -2.74
CA SER A 218 1.84 -5.00 -2.80
C SER A 218 0.98 -3.83 -2.35
N HIS A 219 -0.30 -3.79 -2.76
CA HIS A 219 -1.24 -2.76 -2.33
C HIS A 219 -1.40 -2.73 -0.81
N HIS A 220 -1.69 -3.87 -0.19
CA HIS A 220 -1.90 -3.94 1.25
C HIS A 220 -0.61 -3.72 2.06
N LEU A 221 0.53 -4.21 1.57
CA LEU A 221 1.84 -3.94 2.16
C LEU A 221 2.10 -2.43 2.24
N ASN A 222 1.82 -1.71 1.16
CA ASN A 222 2.03 -0.27 1.10
C ASN A 222 1.04 0.53 1.96
N ARG A 223 -0.18 0.04 2.12
CA ARG A 223 -1.24 0.75 2.85
C ARG A 223 -1.34 0.40 4.33
N ARG A 224 -0.95 -0.82 4.72
CA ARG A 224 -1.15 -1.34 6.09
C ARG A 224 0.08 -1.24 6.96
N LEU A 225 1.27 -1.33 6.35
CA LEU A 225 2.52 -1.20 7.10
C LEU A 225 2.92 0.25 7.26
N THR A 226 3.47 0.57 8.42
CA THR A 226 4.15 1.84 8.65
C THR A 226 5.39 1.96 7.74
N ARG A 227 5.95 3.16 7.65
CA ARG A 227 7.18 3.38 6.89
C ARG A 227 8.34 2.53 7.40
N GLU A 228 8.49 2.45 8.71
CA GLU A 228 9.53 1.67 9.39
C GLU A 228 9.39 0.18 9.10
N GLU A 229 8.18 -0.37 9.23
CA GLU A 229 7.89 -1.77 8.92
C GLU A 229 8.13 -2.11 7.45
N ARG A 230 7.75 -1.21 6.53
CA ARG A 230 8.02 -1.37 5.09
C ARG A 230 9.52 -1.40 4.81
N LEU A 231 10.28 -0.43 5.32
CA LEU A 231 11.74 -0.39 5.12
C LEU A 231 12.41 -1.66 5.65
N ALA A 232 12.09 -2.07 6.86
CA ALA A 232 12.61 -3.30 7.45
C ALA A 232 12.23 -4.55 6.63
N SER A 233 11.02 -4.57 6.04
CA SER A 233 10.58 -5.67 5.18
C SER A 233 11.33 -5.69 3.85
N ILE A 234 11.61 -4.52 3.27
CA ILE A 234 12.41 -4.39 2.05
C ILE A 234 13.84 -4.87 2.30
N GLU A 235 14.47 -4.48 3.41
CA GLU A 235 15.81 -4.94 3.78
C GLU A 235 15.87 -6.47 3.91
N ARG A 236 14.90 -7.09 4.62
CA ARG A 236 14.79 -8.55 4.71
C ARG A 236 14.56 -9.21 3.36
N ALA A 237 13.74 -8.59 2.48
CA ALA A 237 13.48 -9.12 1.15
C ALA A 237 14.73 -9.09 0.23
N VAL A 238 15.50 -7.99 0.32
CA VAL A 238 16.77 -7.86 -0.42
C VAL A 238 17.80 -8.87 0.08
N GLU A 239 17.90 -9.09 1.40
CA GLU A 239 18.81 -10.07 1.97
C GLU A 239 18.41 -11.51 1.59
N ALA A 240 17.12 -11.84 1.73
CA ALA A 240 16.61 -13.16 1.32
C ALA A 240 16.83 -13.44 -0.19
N ALA A 241 16.77 -12.41 -1.03
CA ALA A 241 17.05 -12.57 -2.46
C ALA A 241 18.53 -12.84 -2.77
N LYS A 242 19.47 -12.35 -1.95
CA LYS A 242 20.92 -12.61 -2.13
C LYS A 242 21.32 -14.05 -1.76
N GLY A 243 20.70 -14.62 -0.72
CA GLY A 243 20.97 -15.98 -0.24
C GLY A 243 20.48 -17.10 -1.16
N GLY A 244 19.74 -16.79 -2.19
CA GLY A 244 18.85 -17.68 -2.95
C GLY A 244 19.49 -18.63 -3.94
N SER A 245 20.80 -18.85 -3.98
CA SER A 245 21.33 -19.74 -5.05
C SER A 245 22.33 -20.83 -4.64
N LEU A 246 23.04 -20.75 -3.55
CA LEU A 246 24.19 -21.67 -3.34
C LEU A 246 24.47 -22.11 -1.89
N SER A 247 23.85 -21.58 -0.88
CA SER A 247 24.03 -21.99 0.50
C SER A 247 22.71 -22.44 1.10
N GLY A 248 22.65 -23.66 1.62
CA GLY A 248 21.46 -24.25 2.24
C GLY A 248 20.97 -23.55 3.54
N GLU A 249 21.18 -22.25 3.65
CA GLU A 249 20.62 -21.42 4.70
C GLU A 249 19.14 -21.15 4.42
N SER A 250 18.30 -21.41 5.41
CA SER A 250 16.85 -21.34 5.34
C SER A 250 16.39 -19.95 4.92
N HIS A 251 15.84 -19.84 3.71
CA HIS A 251 15.15 -18.64 3.29
C HIS A 251 13.97 -18.36 4.23
N ARG A 252 13.98 -17.20 4.84
CA ARG A 252 12.87 -16.76 5.65
C ARG A 252 12.03 -15.74 4.89
N CYS A 253 10.71 -15.92 4.92
CA CYS A 253 9.78 -14.97 4.30
C CYS A 253 10.03 -13.55 4.87
N PRO A 254 10.17 -12.52 4.02
CA PRO A 254 10.46 -11.14 4.49
C PRO A 254 9.33 -10.52 5.31
N LEU A 255 8.12 -11.10 5.25
CA LEU A 255 6.96 -10.67 6.04
C LEU A 255 6.86 -11.37 7.41
N SER A 256 7.78 -12.30 7.71
CA SER A 256 7.82 -12.97 9.02
C SER A 256 8.64 -12.16 10.01
N VAL A 257 8.01 -11.75 11.11
CA VAL A 257 8.64 -11.08 12.25
C VAL A 257 8.27 -11.85 13.50
N GLU A 258 9.27 -12.36 14.23
CA GLU A 258 9.08 -13.13 15.47
C GLU A 258 8.07 -14.28 15.35
N GLY A 259 8.07 -14.99 14.21
CA GLY A 259 7.17 -16.11 13.95
C GLY A 259 5.75 -15.69 13.53
N ARG A 260 5.49 -14.41 13.31
CA ARG A 260 4.20 -13.89 12.85
C ARG A 260 4.32 -13.22 11.50
N CYS A 261 3.30 -13.39 10.67
CA CYS A 261 3.20 -12.66 9.42
C CYS A 261 2.63 -11.26 9.68
N ILE A 262 3.40 -10.21 9.37
CA ILE A 262 2.95 -8.81 9.54
C ILE A 262 1.87 -8.40 8.53
N LEU A 263 1.61 -9.23 7.52
CA LEU A 263 0.54 -9.04 6.52
C LEU A 263 -0.44 -10.23 6.54
N TYR A 264 -0.74 -10.78 7.73
CA TYR A 264 -1.47 -12.03 7.91
C TYR A 264 -2.82 -12.05 7.18
N ASP A 265 -3.63 -11.02 7.31
CA ASP A 265 -4.97 -10.96 6.71
C ASP A 265 -4.93 -10.88 5.18
N TYR A 266 -3.83 -10.41 4.62
CA TYR A 266 -3.61 -10.20 3.18
C TYR A 266 -2.61 -11.18 2.57
N ARG A 267 -2.37 -12.32 3.25
CA ARG A 267 -1.42 -13.34 2.80
C ARG A 267 -1.86 -14.02 1.50
N PRO A 268 -0.92 -14.48 0.66
CA PRO A 268 -1.22 -15.21 -0.56
C PRO A 268 -2.03 -16.50 -0.34
N LEU A 269 -2.68 -17.00 -1.39
CA LEU A 269 -3.50 -18.23 -1.35
C LEU A 269 -2.73 -19.44 -0.82
N GLU A 270 -1.50 -19.67 -1.29
CA GLU A 270 -0.68 -20.79 -0.81
C GLU A 270 -0.36 -20.72 0.69
N CYS A 271 -0.30 -19.51 1.25
CA CYS A 271 -0.14 -19.34 2.69
C CYS A 271 -1.43 -19.70 3.46
N ARG A 272 -2.60 -19.48 2.85
CA ARG A 272 -3.91 -19.74 3.49
C ARG A 272 -4.20 -21.23 3.61
N VAL A 273 -3.75 -22.01 2.63
CA VAL A 273 -3.93 -23.45 2.58
C VAL A 273 -2.74 -24.26 3.11
N TYR A 274 -1.77 -23.58 3.75
CA TYR A 274 -0.62 -24.27 4.35
C TYR A 274 -1.08 -25.21 5.48
N GLY A 275 -0.64 -26.46 5.41
CA GLY A 275 -1.04 -27.53 6.33
C GLY A 275 -2.23 -28.36 5.84
N LEU A 276 -2.97 -27.91 4.83
CA LEU A 276 -4.01 -28.70 4.19
C LEU A 276 -3.42 -29.69 3.16
N PRO A 277 -4.08 -30.86 2.95
CA PRO A 277 -3.89 -31.58 1.70
C PRO A 277 -4.42 -30.73 0.54
N VAL A 278 -3.60 -30.56 -0.50
CA VAL A 278 -3.96 -29.80 -1.70
C VAL A 278 -3.69 -30.62 -2.96
N ILE A 279 -4.44 -30.36 -4.03
CA ILE A 279 -4.09 -30.85 -5.36
C ILE A 279 -3.17 -29.79 -6.00
N HIS A 280 -1.92 -30.15 -6.21
CA HIS A 280 -0.92 -29.28 -6.82
C HIS A 280 -0.16 -30.03 -7.91
N ARG A 281 -0.21 -29.52 -9.16
CA ARG A 281 0.34 -30.17 -10.36
C ARG A 281 -0.25 -31.57 -10.60
N GLY A 282 -1.53 -31.73 -10.30
CA GLY A 282 -2.25 -32.98 -10.43
C GLY A 282 -1.98 -34.00 -9.31
N GLU A 283 -1.12 -33.68 -8.35
CA GLU A 283 -0.76 -34.56 -7.24
C GLU A 283 -1.35 -34.05 -5.92
N ARG A 284 -1.73 -34.99 -5.04
CA ARG A 284 -2.15 -34.67 -3.69
C ARG A 284 -0.93 -34.55 -2.80
N ILE A 285 -0.67 -33.36 -2.29
CA ILE A 285 0.46 -33.06 -1.42
C ILE A 285 0.01 -32.32 -0.15
N VAL A 286 0.86 -32.32 0.87
CA VAL A 286 0.71 -31.51 2.09
C VAL A 286 1.98 -30.73 2.33
N TRP A 287 1.85 -29.44 2.59
CA TRP A 287 2.98 -28.60 2.96
C TRP A 287 3.02 -28.41 4.47
N GLY A 288 4.15 -28.73 5.07
CA GLY A 288 4.39 -28.54 6.50
C GLY A 288 4.15 -29.79 7.34
N ASN A 289 4.32 -29.60 8.64
CA ASN A 289 4.04 -30.63 9.61
C ASN A 289 2.55 -30.62 9.92
N GLY A 290 1.91 -31.77 9.81
CA GLY A 290 0.48 -31.94 10.05
C GLY A 290 0.18 -33.08 11.01
N PRO A 291 -1.09 -33.40 11.20
CA PRO A 291 -1.54 -34.59 11.90
C PRO A 291 -1.05 -35.86 11.23
N SER A 292 -1.36 -37.02 11.77
CA SER A 292 -0.97 -38.30 11.19
C SER A 292 -1.46 -38.45 9.74
N SER A 293 -0.78 -39.27 8.94
CA SER A 293 -1.19 -39.53 7.55
C SER A 293 -2.62 -40.05 7.46
N GLU A 294 -3.06 -40.86 8.44
CA GLU A 294 -4.45 -41.38 8.49
C GLU A 294 -5.49 -40.28 8.70
N GLU A 295 -5.17 -39.23 9.45
CA GLU A 295 -6.05 -38.09 9.66
C GLU A 295 -6.08 -37.18 8.43
N LEU A 296 -4.92 -36.96 7.80
CA LEU A 296 -4.80 -36.20 6.55
C LEU A 296 -5.55 -36.88 5.39
N ASP A 297 -5.52 -38.22 5.33
CA ASP A 297 -6.23 -39.00 4.29
C ASP A 297 -7.76 -38.88 4.37
N LYS A 298 -8.29 -38.57 5.56
CA LYS A 298 -9.73 -38.33 5.77
C LYS A 298 -10.19 -36.94 5.37
N LEU A 299 -9.25 -36.01 5.15
CA LEU A 299 -9.57 -34.66 4.72
C LEU A 299 -9.70 -34.62 3.19
N GLU A 300 -10.67 -33.85 2.71
CA GLU A 300 -10.78 -33.52 1.31
C GLU A 300 -9.61 -32.63 0.89
N ALA A 301 -8.98 -32.93 -0.25
CA ALA A 301 -7.88 -32.11 -0.74
C ALA A 301 -8.43 -30.82 -1.35
N TYR A 302 -7.86 -29.69 -0.95
CA TYR A 302 -8.20 -28.39 -1.54
C TYR A 302 -7.78 -28.33 -3.02
N PRO A 303 -8.65 -27.92 -3.95
CA PRO A 303 -8.39 -27.94 -5.39
C PRO A 303 -7.51 -26.76 -5.82
N LEU A 304 -6.27 -26.72 -5.34
CA LEU A 304 -5.37 -25.57 -5.54
C LEU A 304 -5.06 -25.30 -7.02
N ASP A 305 -4.99 -26.34 -7.86
CA ASP A 305 -4.73 -26.15 -9.29
C ASP A 305 -5.88 -25.42 -9.99
N ASP A 306 -7.14 -25.75 -9.65
CA ASP A 306 -8.32 -25.06 -10.19
C ASP A 306 -8.37 -23.60 -9.72
N VAL A 307 -8.11 -23.38 -8.45
CA VAL A 307 -8.04 -22.03 -7.87
C VAL A 307 -6.92 -21.19 -8.47
N LYS A 308 -5.78 -21.80 -8.77
CA LYS A 308 -4.67 -21.12 -9.48
C LYS A 308 -5.04 -20.79 -10.93
N GLU A 309 -5.86 -21.61 -11.57
CA GLU A 309 -6.36 -21.32 -12.91
C GLU A 309 -7.32 -20.10 -12.86
N GLU A 310 -8.24 -20.05 -11.89
CA GLU A 310 -9.10 -18.87 -11.70
C GLU A 310 -8.27 -17.61 -11.45
N LEU A 311 -7.26 -17.70 -10.57
CA LEU A 311 -6.33 -16.62 -10.30
C LEU A 311 -5.56 -16.17 -11.57
N PHE A 312 -5.22 -17.11 -12.44
CA PHE A 312 -4.58 -16.81 -13.72
C PHE A 312 -5.54 -16.03 -14.65
N GLN A 313 -6.80 -16.40 -14.70
CA GLN A 313 -7.79 -15.67 -15.48
C GLN A 313 -8.00 -14.23 -14.93
N MET A 314 -8.00 -14.05 -13.61
CA MET A 314 -8.00 -12.72 -12.98
C MET A 314 -6.75 -11.93 -13.38
N SER A 315 -5.59 -12.56 -13.33
CA SER A 315 -4.30 -11.93 -13.72
C SER A 315 -4.29 -11.50 -15.18
N ARG A 316 -4.87 -12.31 -16.09
CA ARG A 316 -5.04 -11.96 -17.51
C ARG A 316 -5.92 -10.73 -17.71
N ARG A 317 -7.07 -10.66 -17.00
CA ARG A 317 -7.96 -9.50 -17.08
C ARG A 317 -7.29 -8.24 -16.55
N LEU A 318 -6.59 -8.34 -15.42
CA LEU A 318 -5.84 -7.24 -14.86
C LEU A 318 -4.71 -6.77 -15.79
N PHE A 319 -3.98 -7.71 -16.38
CA PHE A 319 -2.93 -7.39 -17.35
C PHE A 319 -3.50 -6.67 -18.59
N PHE A 320 -4.65 -7.13 -19.11
CA PHE A 320 -5.34 -6.46 -20.22
C PHE A 320 -5.78 -5.04 -19.84
N ALA A 321 -6.27 -4.84 -18.62
CA ALA A 321 -6.64 -3.52 -18.12
C ALA A 321 -5.46 -2.54 -18.10
N PHE A 322 -4.26 -3.03 -17.78
CA PHE A 322 -3.04 -2.21 -17.76
C PHE A 322 -2.48 -1.94 -19.17
N ASN A 323 -2.49 -2.93 -20.05
CA ASN A 323 -1.68 -2.92 -21.26
C ASN A 323 -2.50 -2.96 -22.56
N SER A 324 -3.83 -3.16 -22.49
CA SER A 324 -4.73 -3.38 -23.64
C SER A 324 -4.34 -4.59 -24.51
N THR A 325 -3.53 -5.51 -23.97
CA THR A 325 -3.11 -6.77 -24.58
C THR A 325 -3.31 -7.91 -23.60
N PHE A 326 -3.53 -9.13 -24.08
CA PHE A 326 -3.70 -10.28 -23.19
C PHE A 326 -2.37 -10.89 -22.81
N LEU A 327 -2.27 -11.29 -21.54
CA LEU A 327 -1.20 -12.13 -21.05
C LEU A 327 -1.45 -13.56 -21.53
N GLU A 328 -0.52 -14.11 -22.30
CA GLU A 328 -0.58 -15.50 -22.79
C GLU A 328 0.35 -16.42 -21.97
N ASP A 329 1.43 -15.85 -21.44
CA ASP A 329 2.43 -16.59 -20.71
C ASP A 329 2.02 -16.87 -19.26
N ARG A 330 1.84 -18.15 -18.93
CA ARG A 330 1.54 -18.63 -17.56
C ARG A 330 2.76 -18.57 -16.63
N SER A 331 3.95 -18.39 -17.17
CA SER A 331 5.19 -18.31 -16.39
C SER A 331 5.43 -16.94 -15.75
N LEU A 332 4.55 -15.94 -16.00
CA LEU A 332 4.64 -14.63 -15.36
C LEU A 332 4.33 -14.76 -13.86
N LEU A 333 5.39 -15.03 -13.13
CA LEU A 333 5.35 -15.18 -11.69
C LEU A 333 6.39 -14.26 -11.05
N PHE A 334 6.01 -13.60 -9.97
CA PHE A 334 6.86 -12.68 -9.22
C PHE A 334 7.25 -13.31 -7.88
N PRO A 335 8.55 -13.54 -7.61
CA PRO A 335 8.99 -13.96 -6.28
C PRO A 335 8.47 -13.01 -5.19
N LEU A 336 8.00 -13.55 -4.08
CA LEU A 336 7.48 -12.73 -2.97
C LEU A 336 8.52 -11.72 -2.47
N THR A 337 9.81 -12.06 -2.51
CA THR A 337 10.91 -11.13 -2.20
C THR A 337 10.96 -9.94 -3.15
N HIS A 338 10.67 -10.15 -4.44
CA HIS A 338 10.58 -9.06 -5.41
C HIS A 338 9.32 -8.21 -5.20
N VAL A 339 8.21 -8.84 -4.79
CA VAL A 339 6.97 -8.11 -4.46
C VAL A 339 7.19 -7.20 -3.26
N VAL A 340 7.78 -7.72 -2.18
CA VAL A 340 8.04 -6.95 -0.95
C VAL A 340 9.08 -5.85 -1.18
N SER A 341 10.13 -6.10 -1.96
CA SER A 341 11.16 -5.09 -2.27
C SER A 341 10.75 -4.08 -3.36
N GLY A 342 9.61 -4.28 -4.02
CA GLY A 342 9.18 -3.44 -5.14
C GLY A 342 9.88 -3.77 -6.48
N LYS A 343 10.83 -4.71 -6.50
CA LYS A 343 11.57 -5.09 -7.71
C LYS A 343 10.67 -5.69 -8.79
N PHE A 344 9.53 -6.29 -8.42
CA PHE A 344 8.57 -6.83 -9.37
C PHE A 344 8.12 -5.83 -10.44
N VAL A 345 8.13 -4.53 -10.13
CA VAL A 345 7.81 -3.47 -11.10
C VAL A 345 8.84 -3.46 -12.23
N GLN A 346 10.13 -3.59 -11.90
CA GLN A 346 11.19 -3.69 -12.91
C GLN A 346 11.04 -4.98 -13.73
N ASP A 347 10.80 -6.11 -13.07
CA ASP A 347 10.58 -7.40 -13.72
C ASP A 347 9.39 -7.33 -14.70
N TYR A 348 8.31 -6.66 -14.31
CA TYR A 348 7.14 -6.42 -15.15
C TYR A 348 7.47 -5.57 -16.40
N PHE A 349 8.23 -4.50 -16.25
CA PHE A 349 8.63 -3.66 -17.39
C PHE A 349 9.62 -4.37 -18.32
N VAL A 350 10.53 -5.20 -17.78
CA VAL A 350 11.45 -6.02 -18.58
C VAL A 350 10.64 -7.00 -19.46
N LEU A 351 9.61 -7.63 -18.88
CA LEU A 351 8.71 -8.49 -19.63
C LEU A 351 8.02 -7.74 -20.79
N LEU A 352 7.44 -6.55 -20.50
CA LEU A 352 6.78 -5.74 -21.53
C LEU A 352 7.72 -5.30 -22.66
N ALA A 353 9.00 -5.12 -22.37
CA ALA A 353 10.03 -4.78 -23.35
C ALA A 353 10.48 -5.98 -24.20
N GLY A 354 9.93 -7.18 -24.00
CA GLY A 354 10.31 -8.38 -24.74
C GLY A 354 11.63 -8.99 -24.29
N GLY A 355 12.01 -8.77 -23.04
CA GLY A 355 13.30 -9.16 -22.44
C GLY A 355 13.25 -10.40 -21.54
N LEU A 356 12.46 -11.42 -21.85
CA LEU A 356 12.54 -12.75 -21.24
C LEU A 356 12.83 -13.81 -22.29
#